data_7f82b86a0cde5982ae24758440839505
#
_entry.id   7f82b86a0cde5982ae24758440839505
#
_cell.length_a   1.000
_cell.length_b   1.000
_cell.length_c   1.000
_cell.angle_alpha   90.00
_cell.angle_beta   90.00
_cell.angle_gamma   90.00
#
_symmetry.space_group_name_H-M   'P 1'
#
loop_
_entity.id
_entity.type
_entity.pdbx_description
1 polymer ?
#
loop_
_entity_poly.entity_id
_entity_poly.type
_entity_poly.pdbx_seq_one_letter_code
_entity_poly.pdbx_strand_id
1 'polypeptide(L)'
;MKNTRLKAIYNETFSGLKLFYRDTILSDTLISYYKVGQIIQEKGFTDMSSMGGGLDGNLRYLIASAHPKDLSKFNPDSAKNGHFLLDSIAYFKVLDIYKIGNKTQVFLLNIPDNSLTLLKNSSSNLEEEIIEKARKKFSDKINSPLVLELQTEKWKERTKLPIGMNDSGELFFDDSKIKAEPLKRIEIDIAKKTIEVDKKPWWKIW
;
A
#
# COMPACT_ATOMS: atom_id res chain seq x y z
N MET A 1 25.15 -5.42 -15.94
CA MET A 1 24.30 -4.22 -15.81
C MET A 1 22.85 -4.50 -15.41
N LYS A 2 22.12 -5.45 -16.00
CA LYS A 2 20.71 -5.75 -15.62
C LYS A 2 20.49 -6.09 -14.14
N ASN A 3 21.43 -6.80 -13.52
CA ASN A 3 21.30 -7.25 -12.12
C ASN A 3 21.45 -6.09 -11.10
N THR A 4 22.22 -5.05 -11.44
CA THR A 4 22.45 -3.89 -10.56
C THR A 4 21.23 -2.97 -10.50
N ARG A 5 20.59 -2.68 -11.66
CA ARG A 5 19.35 -1.90 -11.71
C ARG A 5 18.22 -2.59 -10.96
N LEU A 6 18.05 -3.88 -11.20
CA LEU A 6 17.04 -4.68 -10.52
C LEU A 6 17.22 -4.63 -8.99
N LYS A 7 18.46 -4.85 -8.50
CA LYS A 7 18.77 -4.76 -7.07
C LYS A 7 18.49 -3.36 -6.49
N ALA A 8 18.82 -2.30 -7.24
CA ALA A 8 18.55 -0.93 -6.80
C ALA A 8 17.05 -0.70 -6.62
N ILE A 9 16.24 -1.03 -7.62
CA ILE A 9 14.78 -0.89 -7.58
C ILE A 9 14.18 -1.71 -6.42
N TYR A 10 14.62 -2.95 -6.24
CA TYR A 10 14.12 -3.78 -5.13
C TYR A 10 14.53 -3.23 -3.77
N ASN A 11 15.76 -2.75 -3.63
CA ASN A 11 16.17 -2.10 -2.38
C ASN A 11 15.36 -0.84 -2.11
N GLU A 12 15.14 0.00 -3.10
CA GLU A 12 14.33 1.20 -2.96
C GLU A 12 12.87 0.88 -2.59
N THR A 13 12.29 -0.13 -3.22
CA THR A 13 10.89 -0.51 -2.99
C THR A 13 10.67 -1.22 -1.66
N PHE A 14 11.55 -2.14 -1.28
CA PHE A 14 11.29 -3.09 -0.18
C PHE A 14 12.16 -2.87 1.07
N SER A 15 13.25 -2.09 1.00
CA SER A 15 14.07 -1.85 2.20
C SER A 15 13.37 -0.86 3.13
N GLY A 16 13.08 -1.31 4.35
CA GLY A 16 12.35 -0.49 5.34
C GLY A 16 10.84 -0.42 5.09
N LEU A 17 10.30 -1.34 4.27
CA LEU A 17 8.88 -1.42 3.95
C LEU A 17 8.05 -1.55 5.24
N LYS A 18 7.03 -0.69 5.36
CA LYS A 18 6.05 -0.71 6.44
C LYS A 18 4.65 -0.76 5.85
N LEU A 19 3.68 -1.20 6.65
CA LEU A 19 2.29 -1.26 6.25
C LEU A 19 1.49 -0.15 6.94
N PHE A 20 0.62 0.48 6.16
CA PHE A 20 -0.25 1.56 6.59
C PHE A 20 -1.69 1.28 6.19
N TYR A 21 -2.60 1.93 6.87
CA TYR A 21 -4.04 1.72 6.71
C TYR A 21 -4.72 3.02 6.31
N ARG A 22 -5.64 2.91 5.37
CA ARG A 22 -6.58 3.97 5.02
C ARG A 22 -7.92 3.33 4.77
N ASP A 23 -8.86 3.56 5.67
CA ASP A 23 -10.21 3.02 5.60
C ASP A 23 -11.17 4.08 5.03
N THR A 24 -12.12 3.63 4.21
CA THR A 24 -13.10 4.51 3.58
C THR A 24 -14.37 3.73 3.20
N ILE A 25 -15.34 4.46 2.65
CA ILE A 25 -16.56 3.89 2.07
C ILE A 25 -16.61 4.31 0.61
N LEU A 26 -16.61 3.34 -0.30
CA LEU A 26 -16.75 3.56 -1.74
C LEU A 26 -17.88 2.69 -2.28
N SER A 27 -18.46 3.11 -3.43
CA SER A 27 -19.39 2.27 -4.17
C SER A 27 -18.68 1.01 -4.72
N ASP A 28 -19.41 -0.10 -4.87
CA ASP A 28 -18.88 -1.30 -5.51
C ASP A 28 -18.36 -1.04 -6.92
N THR A 29 -18.96 -0.08 -7.63
CA THR A 29 -18.50 0.36 -8.96
C THR A 29 -17.07 0.93 -8.88
N LEU A 30 -16.79 1.83 -7.96
CA LEU A 30 -15.45 2.40 -7.80
C LEU A 30 -14.43 1.34 -7.37
N ILE A 31 -14.83 0.44 -6.47
CA ILE A 31 -13.96 -0.67 -6.03
C ILE A 31 -13.62 -1.59 -7.21
N SER A 32 -14.55 -1.81 -8.14
CA SER A 32 -14.36 -2.69 -9.31
C SER A 32 -13.35 -2.18 -10.35
N TYR A 33 -12.97 -0.91 -10.30
CA TYR A 33 -11.93 -0.36 -11.18
C TYR A 33 -10.51 -0.78 -10.80
N TYR A 34 -10.28 -1.22 -9.55
CA TYR A 34 -8.99 -1.79 -9.18
C TYR A 34 -8.82 -3.20 -9.74
N LYS A 35 -7.64 -3.48 -10.30
CA LYS A 35 -7.29 -4.80 -10.84
C LYS A 35 -5.91 -5.22 -10.32
N VAL A 36 -5.78 -6.48 -9.92
CA VAL A 36 -4.47 -7.03 -9.50
C VAL A 36 -3.44 -6.89 -10.62
N GLY A 37 -2.25 -6.42 -10.29
CA GLY A 37 -1.16 -6.11 -11.23
C GLY A 37 -1.26 -4.73 -11.90
N GLN A 38 -2.37 -4.01 -11.74
CA GLN A 38 -2.54 -2.65 -12.25
C GLN A 38 -1.59 -1.69 -11.54
N ILE A 39 -1.04 -0.73 -12.29
CA ILE A 39 -0.34 0.41 -11.73
C ILE A 39 -1.28 1.61 -11.76
N ILE A 40 -1.47 2.22 -10.61
CA ILE A 40 -2.25 3.45 -10.45
C ILE A 40 -1.35 4.59 -9.98
N GLN A 41 -1.73 5.82 -10.27
CA GLN A 41 -1.05 7.03 -9.82
C GLN A 41 -2.00 7.86 -8.98
N GLU A 42 -1.60 8.21 -7.76
CA GLU A 42 -2.29 9.22 -6.98
C GLU A 42 -1.69 10.60 -7.27
N LYS A 43 -2.53 11.57 -7.60
CA LYS A 43 -2.11 12.95 -7.91
C LYS A 43 -1.96 13.82 -6.68
N GLY A 44 -2.76 13.54 -5.67
CA GLY A 44 -2.73 14.25 -4.40
C GLY A 44 -1.81 13.62 -3.37
N PHE A 45 -1.83 14.16 -2.17
CA PHE A 45 -1.21 13.53 -1.02
C PHE A 45 -1.99 12.29 -0.59
N THR A 46 -1.27 11.24 -0.17
CA THR A 46 -1.92 10.04 0.37
C THR A 46 -1.78 10.03 1.90
N ASP A 47 -2.86 10.43 2.59
CA ASP A 47 -2.97 10.31 4.03
C ASP A 47 -3.21 8.85 4.42
N MET A 48 -2.47 8.36 5.42
CA MET A 48 -2.57 6.99 5.93
C MET A 48 -2.14 6.91 7.38
N SER A 49 -2.54 5.84 8.07
CA SER A 49 -2.22 5.60 9.47
C SER A 49 -1.34 4.37 9.64
N SER A 50 -0.42 4.40 10.61
CA SER A 50 0.27 3.20 11.08
C SER A 50 -0.61 2.31 11.97
N MET A 51 -1.79 2.79 12.36
CA MET A 51 -2.73 2.10 13.23
C MET A 51 -3.81 1.41 12.41
N GLY A 52 -4.08 0.13 12.70
CA GLY A 52 -5.13 -0.65 12.05
C GLY A 52 -5.89 -1.51 13.05
N GLY A 53 -7.20 -1.36 13.09
CA GLY A 53 -8.13 -2.13 13.88
C GLY A 53 -9.21 -2.80 13.03
N GLY A 54 -10.43 -2.92 13.56
CA GLY A 54 -11.61 -3.30 12.79
C GLY A 54 -11.88 -2.33 11.65
N LEU A 55 -12.74 -2.74 10.71
CA LEU A 55 -13.17 -1.91 9.59
C LEU A 55 -14.62 -1.54 9.73
N ASP A 56 -14.93 -0.24 9.89
CA ASP A 56 -16.29 0.30 9.94
C ASP A 56 -16.87 0.44 8.51
N GLY A 57 -16.07 0.93 7.58
CA GLY A 57 -16.44 1.06 6.17
C GLY A 57 -16.46 -0.27 5.41
N ASN A 58 -16.58 -0.17 4.09
CA ASN A 58 -16.54 -1.34 3.20
C ASN A 58 -15.20 -1.53 2.48
N LEU A 59 -14.28 -0.55 2.58
CA LEU A 59 -12.99 -0.60 1.92
C LEU A 59 -11.84 -0.23 2.84
N ARG A 60 -10.82 -1.06 2.85
CA ARG A 60 -9.50 -0.79 3.42
C ARG A 60 -8.46 -0.75 2.31
N TYR A 61 -7.75 0.35 2.17
CA TYR A 61 -6.46 0.33 1.51
C TYR A 61 -5.40 -0.09 2.52
N LEU A 62 -4.76 -1.23 2.27
CA LEU A 62 -3.51 -1.60 2.93
C LEU A 62 -2.37 -1.11 2.05
N ILE A 63 -1.54 -0.22 2.56
CA ILE A 63 -0.49 0.45 1.78
C ILE A 63 0.87 0.02 2.31
N ALA A 64 1.64 -0.67 1.47
CA ALA A 64 3.05 -0.98 1.76
C ALA A 64 3.92 0.13 1.17
N SER A 65 4.73 0.79 2.00
CA SER A 65 5.66 1.84 1.55
C SER A 65 6.92 1.89 2.42
N ALA A 66 8.05 2.17 1.78
CA ALA A 66 9.34 2.36 2.44
C ALA A 66 9.62 3.84 2.77
N HIS A 67 8.92 4.80 2.13
CA HIS A 67 9.28 6.21 2.13
C HIS A 67 8.20 7.19 2.60
N PRO A 68 7.25 6.81 3.47
CA PRO A 68 6.25 7.76 3.92
C PRO A 68 6.85 8.74 4.93
N LYS A 69 6.34 9.95 4.95
CA LYS A 69 6.68 10.98 5.93
C LYS A 69 5.86 10.79 7.19
N ASP A 70 6.53 10.64 8.34
CA ASP A 70 5.90 10.57 9.65
C ASP A 70 5.49 11.99 10.09
N LEU A 71 4.19 12.23 10.19
CA LEU A 71 3.63 13.50 10.64
C LEU A 71 3.35 13.56 12.15
N SER A 72 3.56 12.48 12.88
CA SER A 72 3.30 12.41 14.33
C SER A 72 4.12 13.41 15.12
N LYS A 73 5.27 13.82 14.60
CA LYS A 73 6.18 14.79 15.22
C LYS A 73 5.76 16.25 15.02
N PHE A 74 4.81 16.53 14.14
CA PHE A 74 4.46 17.90 13.76
C PHE A 74 3.26 18.46 14.52
N ASN A 75 2.33 17.60 14.92
CA ASN A 75 1.21 18.04 15.74
C ASN A 75 0.59 16.87 16.55
N PRO A 76 -0.09 17.18 17.69
CA PRO A 76 -0.68 16.17 18.57
C PRO A 76 -1.76 15.30 17.91
N ASP A 77 -2.56 15.85 16.99
CA ASP A 77 -3.60 15.09 16.28
C ASP A 77 -2.96 14.03 15.37
N SER A 78 -1.89 14.40 14.66
CA SER A 78 -1.16 13.46 13.82
C SER A 78 -0.49 12.35 14.66
N ALA A 79 -0.01 12.67 15.86
CA ALA A 79 0.53 11.68 16.77
C ALA A 79 -0.54 10.67 17.21
N LYS A 80 -1.75 11.15 17.60
CA LYS A 80 -2.88 10.30 18.00
C LYS A 80 -3.33 9.36 16.89
N ASN A 81 -3.35 9.85 15.65
CA ASN A 81 -3.80 9.07 14.49
C ASN A 81 -2.70 8.16 13.90
N GLY A 82 -1.48 8.19 14.44
CA GLY A 82 -0.34 7.51 13.81
C GLY A 82 -0.19 7.94 12.36
N HIS A 83 -0.27 9.23 12.07
CA HIS A 83 -0.43 9.81 10.74
C HIS A 83 0.86 9.80 9.93
N PHE A 84 0.80 9.19 8.76
CA PHE A 84 1.84 9.20 7.75
C PHE A 84 1.29 9.77 6.43
N LEU A 85 2.19 10.31 5.62
CA LEU A 85 1.86 10.95 4.35
C LEU A 85 2.81 10.48 3.25
N LEU A 86 2.26 10.16 2.08
CA LEU A 86 3.04 10.12 0.84
C LEU A 86 2.85 11.42 0.08
N ASP A 87 3.93 11.87 -0.57
CA ASP A 87 3.89 13.04 -1.44
C ASP A 87 2.94 12.85 -2.63
N SER A 88 2.56 13.95 -3.24
CA SER A 88 1.82 13.97 -4.51
C SER A 88 2.61 13.23 -5.62
N ILE A 89 1.84 12.71 -6.58
CA ILE A 89 2.36 11.90 -7.70
C ILE A 89 3.01 10.58 -7.21
N ALA A 90 2.31 9.90 -6.30
CA ALA A 90 2.72 8.58 -5.86
C ALA A 90 2.19 7.49 -6.79
N TYR A 91 3.04 6.52 -7.14
CA TYR A 91 2.64 5.34 -7.90
C TYR A 91 2.45 4.13 -6.99
N PHE A 92 1.43 3.34 -7.32
CA PHE A 92 1.14 2.11 -6.59
C PHE A 92 0.90 0.97 -7.57
N LYS A 93 1.44 -0.22 -7.22
CA LYS A 93 1.03 -1.47 -7.83
C LYS A 93 -0.04 -2.11 -6.96
N VAL A 94 -1.17 -2.48 -7.54
CA VAL A 94 -2.21 -3.26 -6.86
C VAL A 94 -1.72 -4.69 -6.73
N LEU A 95 -1.33 -5.10 -5.52
CA LEU A 95 -0.81 -6.44 -5.26
C LEU A 95 -1.92 -7.47 -5.11
N ASP A 96 -3.01 -7.06 -4.46
CA ASP A 96 -4.11 -7.97 -4.15
C ASP A 96 -5.42 -7.22 -3.91
N ILE A 97 -6.53 -7.94 -4.15
CA ILE A 97 -7.89 -7.50 -3.80
C ILE A 97 -8.55 -8.66 -3.08
N TYR A 98 -8.79 -8.49 -1.79
CA TYR A 98 -9.31 -9.55 -0.94
C TYR A 98 -10.64 -9.13 -0.31
N LYS A 99 -11.67 -9.98 -0.43
CA LYS A 99 -13.04 -9.68 0.02
C LYS A 99 -13.50 -10.68 1.07
N ILE A 100 -14.11 -10.16 2.14
CA ILE A 100 -14.80 -10.94 3.18
C ILE A 100 -16.16 -10.32 3.41
N GLY A 101 -17.23 -11.02 3.01
CA GLY A 101 -18.58 -10.46 3.06
C GLY A 101 -18.69 -9.21 2.18
N ASN A 102 -19.12 -8.10 2.78
CA ASN A 102 -19.22 -6.79 2.12
C ASN A 102 -17.96 -5.92 2.30
N LYS A 103 -16.91 -6.43 2.94
CA LYS A 103 -15.68 -5.69 3.23
C LYS A 103 -14.57 -6.11 2.26
N THR A 104 -13.90 -5.14 1.68
CA THR A 104 -12.82 -5.35 0.71
C THR A 104 -11.52 -4.75 1.23
N GLN A 105 -10.40 -5.44 1.02
CA GLN A 105 -9.06 -4.88 1.16
C GLN A 105 -8.43 -4.78 -0.23
N VAL A 106 -7.99 -3.58 -0.60
CA VAL A 106 -7.11 -3.34 -1.75
C VAL A 106 -5.70 -3.15 -1.22
N PHE A 107 -4.80 -4.07 -1.58
CA PHE A 107 -3.42 -4.02 -1.14
C PHE A 107 -2.55 -3.32 -2.18
N LEU A 108 -1.98 -2.19 -1.80
CA LEU A 108 -1.18 -1.31 -2.65
C LEU A 108 0.28 -1.34 -2.22
N LEU A 109 1.19 -1.53 -3.19
CA LEU A 109 2.63 -1.36 -2.99
C LEU A 109 3.02 -0.01 -3.60
N ASN A 110 3.50 0.91 -2.79
CA ASN A 110 4.10 2.15 -3.27
C ASN A 110 5.42 1.85 -3.97
N ILE A 111 5.56 2.29 -5.21
CA ILE A 111 6.69 2.00 -6.09
C ILE A 111 7.30 3.29 -6.63
N PRO A 112 8.63 3.36 -6.81
CA PRO A 112 9.27 4.50 -7.44
C PRO A 112 8.92 4.59 -8.94
N ASP A 113 8.87 5.81 -9.49
CA ASP A 113 8.49 6.06 -10.88
C ASP A 113 9.41 5.38 -11.90
N ASN A 114 10.72 5.29 -11.60
CA ASN A 114 11.71 4.63 -12.44
C ASN A 114 11.56 3.09 -12.51
N SER A 115 10.64 2.53 -11.73
CA SER A 115 10.39 1.08 -11.60
C SER A 115 9.19 0.57 -12.40
N LEU A 116 8.35 1.46 -12.94
CA LEU A 116 7.06 1.13 -13.55
C LEU A 116 7.16 0.02 -14.62
N THR A 117 8.12 0.14 -15.54
CA THR A 117 8.31 -0.82 -16.62
C THR A 117 8.72 -2.21 -16.15
N LEU A 118 9.46 -2.27 -15.04
CA LEU A 118 9.92 -3.52 -14.45
C LEU A 118 8.82 -4.17 -13.61
N LEU A 119 8.15 -3.39 -12.74
CA LEU A 119 7.23 -3.92 -11.74
C LEU A 119 5.84 -4.21 -12.29
N LYS A 120 5.44 -3.62 -13.42
CA LYS A 120 4.11 -3.85 -14.01
C LYS A 120 3.82 -5.33 -14.25
N ASN A 121 4.75 -6.07 -14.84
CA ASN A 121 4.57 -7.47 -15.21
C ASN A 121 5.48 -8.44 -14.44
N SER A 122 6.10 -7.97 -13.36
CA SER A 122 6.89 -8.86 -12.50
C SER A 122 6.07 -9.35 -11.31
N SER A 123 6.45 -10.50 -10.79
CA SER A 123 6.05 -10.98 -9.48
C SER A 123 7.30 -11.40 -8.71
N SER A 124 7.23 -11.46 -7.40
CA SER A 124 8.33 -11.93 -6.57
C SER A 124 7.82 -12.76 -5.40
N ASN A 125 8.69 -13.62 -4.88
CA ASN A 125 8.41 -14.35 -3.65
C ASN A 125 8.12 -13.43 -2.46
N LEU A 126 8.71 -12.23 -2.43
CA LEU A 126 8.39 -11.21 -1.41
C LEU A 126 6.97 -10.70 -1.53
N GLU A 127 6.51 -10.37 -2.75
CA GLU A 127 5.13 -9.96 -2.96
C GLU A 127 4.15 -11.04 -2.53
N GLU A 128 4.40 -12.30 -2.87
CA GLU A 128 3.56 -13.44 -2.48
C GLU A 128 3.48 -13.57 -0.95
N GLU A 129 4.62 -13.52 -0.25
CA GLU A 129 4.68 -13.62 1.20
C GLU A 129 3.90 -12.50 1.91
N ILE A 130 4.06 -11.25 1.45
CA ILE A 130 3.35 -10.12 2.06
C ILE A 130 1.85 -10.15 1.76
N ILE A 131 1.43 -10.66 0.60
CA ILE A 131 0.00 -10.85 0.25
C ILE A 131 -0.65 -11.86 1.21
N GLU A 132 -0.04 -13.02 1.43
CA GLU A 132 -0.57 -14.02 2.37
C GLU A 132 -0.73 -13.47 3.79
N LYS A 133 0.30 -12.77 4.28
CA LYS A 133 0.26 -12.10 5.60
C LYS A 133 -0.82 -11.03 5.66
N ALA A 134 -0.98 -10.25 4.59
CA ALA A 134 -2.00 -9.20 4.50
C ALA A 134 -3.41 -9.78 4.57
N ARG A 135 -3.70 -10.85 3.83
CA ARG A 135 -4.99 -11.56 3.85
C ARG A 135 -5.31 -12.12 5.24
N LYS A 136 -4.34 -12.84 5.83
CA LYS A 136 -4.49 -13.39 7.18
C LYS A 136 -4.80 -12.29 8.18
N LYS A 137 -4.03 -11.21 8.18
CA LYS A 137 -4.22 -10.09 9.09
C LYS A 137 -5.56 -9.40 8.91
N PHE A 138 -6.02 -9.24 7.65
CA PHE A 138 -7.34 -8.68 7.38
C PHE A 138 -8.44 -9.57 7.95
N SER A 139 -8.37 -10.89 7.73
CA SER A 139 -9.32 -11.85 8.28
C SER A 139 -9.37 -11.82 9.81
N ASP A 140 -8.20 -11.77 10.46
CA ASP A 140 -8.08 -11.78 11.92
C ASP A 140 -8.61 -10.48 12.56
N LYS A 141 -8.46 -9.33 11.87
CA LYS A 141 -8.72 -8.00 12.46
C LYS A 141 -9.99 -7.31 11.98
N ILE A 142 -10.62 -7.76 10.90
CA ILE A 142 -11.74 -7.05 10.27
C ILE A 142 -12.91 -6.80 11.23
N ASN A 143 -13.11 -7.67 12.21
CA ASN A 143 -14.16 -7.58 13.21
C ASN A 143 -13.62 -7.20 14.61
N SER A 144 -12.35 -6.84 14.74
CA SER A 144 -11.79 -6.36 16.00
C SER A 144 -12.32 -4.96 16.35
N PRO A 145 -12.10 -4.45 17.57
CA PRO A 145 -12.48 -3.09 17.93
C PRO A 145 -11.89 -2.05 16.96
N LEU A 146 -12.68 -1.00 16.70
CA LEU A 146 -12.25 0.13 15.88
C LEU A 146 -11.17 0.94 16.62
N VAL A 147 -10.26 1.54 15.87
CA VAL A 147 -9.32 2.55 16.37
C VAL A 147 -10.09 3.87 16.44
N LEU A 148 -10.45 4.33 17.64
CA LEU A 148 -11.34 5.48 17.85
C LEU A 148 -10.75 6.77 17.26
N GLU A 149 -9.45 6.94 17.32
CA GLU A 149 -8.72 8.07 16.77
C GLU A 149 -8.91 8.23 15.26
N LEU A 150 -9.14 7.11 14.55
CA LEU A 150 -9.41 7.10 13.11
C LEU A 150 -10.90 7.23 12.77
N GLN A 151 -11.79 7.32 13.77
CA GLN A 151 -13.24 7.49 13.56
C GLN A 151 -13.68 8.95 13.58
N THR A 152 -12.75 9.89 13.79
CA THR A 152 -13.06 11.33 13.79
C THR A 152 -13.46 11.82 12.39
N GLU A 153 -14.41 12.77 12.32
CA GLU A 153 -14.83 13.38 11.04
C GLU A 153 -13.65 13.97 10.26
N LYS A 154 -12.72 14.62 10.98
CA LYS A 154 -11.50 15.18 10.38
C LYS A 154 -10.64 14.12 9.70
N TRP A 155 -10.52 12.92 10.26
CA TRP A 155 -9.77 11.82 9.66
C TRP A 155 -10.53 11.22 8.48
N LYS A 156 -11.82 10.95 8.65
CA LYS A 156 -12.69 10.41 7.59
C LYS A 156 -12.72 11.33 6.36
N GLU A 157 -12.79 12.65 6.56
CA GLU A 157 -12.75 13.63 5.47
C GLU A 157 -11.45 13.54 4.67
N ARG A 158 -10.30 13.33 5.32
CA ARG A 158 -9.00 13.15 4.65
C ARG A 158 -8.89 11.87 3.84
N THR A 159 -9.63 10.84 4.26
CA THR A 159 -9.48 9.48 3.69
C THR A 159 -10.67 9.07 2.82
N LYS A 160 -11.66 9.93 2.60
CA LYS A 160 -12.91 9.59 1.90
C LYS A 160 -12.75 9.29 0.41
N LEU A 161 -11.79 9.92 -0.27
CA LEU A 161 -11.63 9.78 -1.71
C LEU A 161 -10.89 8.48 -2.08
N PRO A 162 -11.19 7.90 -3.25
CA PRO A 162 -10.46 6.75 -3.76
C PRO A 162 -9.00 7.11 -4.06
N ILE A 163 -8.10 6.12 -4.02
CA ILE A 163 -6.69 6.30 -4.42
C ILE A 163 -6.55 5.99 -5.92
N GLY A 164 -5.90 6.89 -6.68
CA GLY A 164 -5.55 6.69 -8.09
C GLY A 164 -6.65 7.01 -9.09
N MET A 165 -7.78 7.55 -8.63
CA MET A 165 -8.89 8.00 -9.47
C MET A 165 -9.65 9.15 -8.80
N ASN A 166 -10.45 9.87 -9.59
CA ASN A 166 -11.38 10.84 -9.03
C ASN A 166 -12.65 10.17 -8.47
N ASP A 167 -13.55 10.95 -7.89
CA ASP A 167 -14.80 10.50 -7.29
C ASP A 167 -15.82 9.94 -8.32
N SER A 168 -15.64 10.22 -9.60
CA SER A 168 -16.42 9.60 -10.69
C SER A 168 -15.81 8.31 -11.23
N GLY A 169 -14.62 7.90 -10.75
CA GLY A 169 -13.94 6.67 -11.15
C GLY A 169 -13.02 6.81 -12.37
N GLU A 170 -12.72 8.03 -12.79
CA GLU A 170 -11.75 8.27 -13.85
C GLU A 170 -10.33 8.10 -13.28
N LEU A 171 -9.60 7.12 -13.80
CA LEU A 171 -8.22 6.85 -13.40
C LEU A 171 -7.30 8.02 -13.77
N PHE A 172 -6.43 8.41 -12.85
CA PHE A 172 -5.45 9.47 -13.10
C PHE A 172 -4.30 9.01 -14.01
N PHE A 173 -4.14 7.71 -14.19
CA PHE A 173 -3.06 7.13 -14.95
C PHE A 173 -3.54 5.94 -15.79
N ASP A 174 -3.20 5.98 -17.08
CA ASP A 174 -3.44 4.88 -18.01
C ASP A 174 -2.20 3.98 -18.06
N ASP A 175 -2.21 2.92 -17.28
CA ASP A 175 -1.10 1.99 -17.16
C ASP A 175 -0.93 1.07 -18.38
N SER A 176 -1.89 1.07 -19.32
CA SER A 176 -1.76 0.36 -20.60
C SER A 176 -0.65 0.95 -21.47
N LYS A 177 -0.30 2.22 -21.25
CA LYS A 177 0.78 2.92 -21.94
C LYS A 177 2.17 2.56 -21.43
N ILE A 178 2.28 1.84 -20.31
CA ILE A 178 3.58 1.38 -19.80
C ILE A 178 4.09 0.28 -20.74
N LYS A 179 5.22 0.53 -21.37
CA LYS A 179 5.95 -0.49 -22.10
C LYS A 179 6.65 -1.44 -21.12
N ALA A 180 5.90 -2.40 -20.61
CA ALA A 180 6.37 -3.32 -19.58
C ALA A 180 7.51 -4.20 -20.08
N GLU A 181 8.48 -4.47 -19.21
CA GLU A 181 9.46 -5.53 -19.44
C GLU A 181 8.75 -6.90 -19.44
N PRO A 182 9.28 -7.92 -20.12
CA PRO A 182 8.69 -9.26 -20.12
C PRO A 182 8.47 -9.76 -18.69
N LEU A 183 7.31 -10.38 -18.46
CA LEU A 183 6.96 -10.93 -17.15
C LEU A 183 8.07 -11.85 -16.66
N LYS A 184 8.57 -11.58 -15.47
CA LYS A 184 9.57 -12.39 -14.79
C LYS A 184 9.16 -12.62 -13.35
N ARG A 185 9.21 -13.88 -12.95
CA ARG A 185 9.25 -14.21 -11.53
C ARG A 185 10.66 -13.92 -11.02
N ILE A 186 10.75 -13.11 -9.98
CA ILE A 186 12.01 -12.70 -9.39
C ILE A 186 12.10 -13.34 -8.01
N GLU A 187 13.09 -14.22 -7.88
CA GLU A 187 13.42 -14.83 -6.60
C GLU A 187 14.42 -13.93 -5.87
N ILE A 188 14.05 -13.49 -4.68
CA ILE A 188 14.88 -12.65 -3.82
C ILE A 188 15.34 -13.50 -2.64
N ASP A 189 16.63 -13.73 -2.58
CA ASP A 189 17.25 -14.44 -1.45
C ASP A 189 17.40 -13.47 -0.27
N ILE A 190 16.51 -13.61 0.70
CA ILE A 190 16.49 -12.80 1.93
C ILE A 190 17.60 -13.24 2.89
N ALA A 191 18.11 -14.47 2.75
CA ALA A 191 19.06 -15.06 3.69
C ALA A 191 20.47 -14.43 3.65
N LYS A 192 20.79 -13.65 2.62
CA LYS A 192 22.13 -13.06 2.44
C LYS A 192 22.25 -11.57 2.79
N LYS A 193 21.22 -10.94 3.36
CA LYS A 193 21.31 -9.59 3.89
C LYS A 193 21.02 -9.55 5.38
N THR A 194 22.01 -9.91 6.18
CA THR A 194 22.19 -9.27 7.49
C THR A 194 22.58 -7.81 7.21
N ILE A 195 21.59 -6.97 6.93
CA ILE A 195 21.78 -5.54 7.08
C ILE A 195 21.71 -5.33 8.59
N GLU A 196 22.81 -4.92 9.19
CA GLU A 196 22.88 -4.36 10.53
C GLU A 196 22.02 -3.10 10.58
N VAL A 197 20.73 -3.27 10.70
CA VAL A 197 19.77 -2.24 11.11
C VAL A 197 18.76 -2.97 11.98
N ASP A 198 18.80 -2.63 13.27
CA ASP A 198 17.92 -3.09 14.34
C ASP A 198 17.29 -4.48 14.16
N LYS A 199 17.73 -5.46 14.97
CA LYS A 199 17.49 -6.90 14.93
C LYS A 199 16.01 -7.38 15.01
N LYS A 200 15.05 -6.57 14.54
CA LYS A 200 13.68 -7.05 14.37
C LYS A 200 13.31 -7.00 12.89
N PRO A 201 13.10 -8.17 12.24
CA PRO A 201 12.52 -8.19 10.90
C PRO A 201 11.23 -7.38 10.90
N TRP A 202 11.00 -6.54 9.89
CA TRP A 202 9.84 -5.65 9.80
C TRP A 202 8.49 -6.39 10.01
N TRP A 203 8.42 -7.69 9.73
CA TRP A 203 7.24 -8.55 9.99
C TRP A 203 7.09 -8.98 11.47
N LYS A 204 8.07 -8.70 12.34
CA LYS A 204 7.99 -8.95 13.79
C LYS A 204 7.58 -7.70 14.59
N ILE A 205 7.32 -6.57 13.90
CA ILE A 205 6.79 -5.34 14.52
C ILE A 205 5.24 -5.38 14.56
N TRP A 206 4.70 -6.58 14.57
CA TRP A 206 3.27 -6.82 14.50
C TRP A 206 2.78 -7.52 15.76
#